data_efb54f5f1bdee5b0b861715368e4dfa9
#
_entry.id   efb54f5f1bdee5b0b861715368e4dfa9
#
_cell.length_a   1.000
_cell.length_b   1.000
_cell.length_c   1.000
_cell.angle_alpha   90.00
_cell.angle_beta   90.00
_cell.angle_gamma   90.00
#
_symmetry.space_group_name_H-M   'P 1'
#
loop_
_entity.id
_entity.type
_entity.pdbx_description
1 polymer ?
#
loop_
_entity_poly.entity_id
_entity_poly.type
_entity_poly.pdbx_seq_one_letter_code
_entity_poly.pdbx_strand_id
1 'polypeptide(L)'
;MLCYISMKRKVLVIFIVLLSTGRGHCHCSFPTASESDSSSNKHYLTPLLEVGGINSVVWAFDRFILRQPYASISIRSIENNLRQGFLWDNDKLSTNMFFHPYNGGLYYSAARSSNLGYGTSVIYALAGSLMWEIALENEPPSINDLLATTIGGAAIGEVMVRLSNRLMANKNQSAVANISALLLSPTSWINSHLYTQQQQPMPLKINAKINNSMILTPGTAQYQFSVSANARYGNFFATANTKPFDAFESTIGVAIYPKPVLKEFITIGSLYSKEVNEYEHGSIILGLYQHFDYFDSKAIGDDATYMLSTPAAASVGICLNNETDNISTNASIYMKVIALGAVESDHYHNIDRNYNMGQGVGSQINLSANYRNRASIDIALYQYVIYTFKGFDGEKQDLPLHDLYLDSQGNISMANTVVIKSELKYFLTKHMFLAAEANYFFRHTWYKYFPIAKKNIFEISFGIGGTF
;
A
#
# COMPACT_ATOMS: atom_id res chain seq x y z
N MET A 1 -0.48 21.02 10.33
CA MET A 1 -0.06 21.67 9.08
C MET A 1 1.43 21.49 8.77
N LEU A 2 2.35 21.63 9.73
CA LEU A 2 3.80 21.44 9.54
C LEU A 2 4.23 19.96 9.37
N CYS A 3 3.61 19.01 10.06
CA CYS A 3 3.85 17.57 9.90
C CYS A 3 3.48 17.08 8.50
N TYR A 4 2.36 17.56 7.99
CA TYR A 4 1.91 17.30 6.63
C TYR A 4 2.89 17.80 5.55
N ILE A 5 3.58 18.92 5.80
CA ILE A 5 4.61 19.48 4.90
C ILE A 5 5.93 18.70 4.99
N SER A 6 6.33 18.25 6.17
CA SER A 6 7.58 17.48 6.38
C SER A 6 7.49 16.08 5.76
N MET A 7 6.35 15.42 5.89
CA MET A 7 6.14 14.06 5.39
C MET A 7 5.95 14.03 3.87
N LYS A 8 5.31 15.05 3.26
CA LYS A 8 5.23 15.23 1.81
C LYS A 8 6.62 15.32 1.16
N ARG A 9 7.57 16.00 1.81
CA ARG A 9 8.97 16.06 1.34
C ARG A 9 9.67 14.70 1.45
N LYS A 10 9.38 13.88 2.46
CA LYS A 10 10.00 12.56 2.64
C LYS A 10 9.53 11.56 1.58
N VAL A 11 8.23 11.52 1.26
CA VAL A 11 7.69 10.66 0.18
C VAL A 11 8.28 11.06 -1.16
N LEU A 12 8.42 12.37 -1.44
CA LEU A 12 9.02 12.87 -2.67
C LEU A 12 10.52 12.52 -2.76
N VAL A 13 11.27 12.58 -1.65
CA VAL A 13 12.70 12.21 -1.60
C VAL A 13 12.88 10.71 -1.85
N ILE A 14 12.07 9.84 -1.25
CA ILE A 14 12.09 8.39 -1.51
C ILE A 14 11.86 8.12 -3.00
N PHE A 15 10.93 8.85 -3.61
CA PHE A 15 10.61 8.70 -5.03
C PHE A 15 11.75 9.15 -5.96
N ILE A 16 12.35 10.29 -5.71
CA ILE A 16 13.50 10.81 -6.48
C ILE A 16 14.71 9.89 -6.34
N VAL A 17 14.94 9.33 -5.15
CA VAL A 17 16.04 8.40 -4.89
C VAL A 17 15.86 7.08 -5.64
N LEU A 18 14.63 6.54 -5.74
CA LEU A 18 14.34 5.35 -6.55
C LEU A 18 14.62 5.57 -8.05
N LEU A 19 14.38 6.77 -8.56
CA LEU A 19 14.66 7.13 -9.97
C LEU A 19 16.15 7.24 -10.29
N SER A 20 17.01 7.51 -9.30
CA SER A 20 18.44 7.76 -9.50
C SER A 20 19.33 6.51 -9.44
N THR A 21 18.79 5.34 -8.99
CA THR A 21 19.56 4.09 -8.83
C THR A 21 19.78 3.27 -10.11
N GLY A 22 19.29 3.73 -11.25
CA GLY A 22 19.15 2.96 -12.49
C GLY A 22 20.38 2.83 -13.41
N ARG A 23 21.61 2.77 -12.89
CA ARG A 23 22.80 2.45 -13.72
C ARG A 23 23.61 1.29 -13.13
N GLY A 24 23.07 0.08 -13.20
CA GLY A 24 23.81 -1.13 -12.88
C GLY A 24 23.56 -2.19 -13.95
N HIS A 25 24.53 -2.44 -14.82
CA HIS A 25 24.49 -3.58 -15.72
C HIS A 25 24.67 -4.85 -14.86
N CYS A 26 23.62 -5.63 -14.72
CA CYS A 26 23.69 -6.92 -14.06
C CYS A 26 23.51 -8.03 -15.08
N HIS A 27 24.63 -8.65 -15.48
CA HIS A 27 24.63 -9.98 -16.09
C HIS A 27 24.42 -10.97 -14.94
N CYS A 28 23.22 -11.45 -14.74
CA CYS A 28 22.92 -12.50 -13.77
C CYS A 28 22.86 -13.86 -14.49
N SER A 29 23.88 -14.67 -14.31
CA SER A 29 23.78 -16.13 -14.45
C SER A 29 23.08 -16.65 -13.19
N PHE A 30 21.96 -17.34 -13.35
CA PHE A 30 21.19 -17.90 -12.24
C PHE A 30 21.84 -19.17 -11.73
N PRO A 31 22.13 -19.29 -10.42
CA PRO A 31 22.38 -20.60 -9.80
C PRO A 31 21.03 -21.26 -9.52
N THR A 32 20.89 -22.50 -9.93
CA THR A 32 19.83 -23.40 -9.49
C THR A 32 19.86 -23.50 -7.96
N ALA A 33 18.70 -23.26 -7.33
CA ALA A 33 18.54 -23.30 -5.89
C ALA A 33 18.86 -24.69 -5.35
N SER A 34 20.01 -24.84 -4.68
CA SER A 34 20.23 -25.91 -3.74
C SER A 34 19.68 -25.47 -2.39
N GLU A 35 18.73 -26.22 -1.84
CA GLU A 35 18.28 -26.09 -0.47
C GLU A 35 19.47 -26.31 0.48
N SER A 36 20.05 -25.23 0.95
CA SER A 36 20.85 -25.26 2.17
C SER A 36 20.01 -24.60 3.27
N ASP A 37 19.42 -25.41 4.11
CA ASP A 37 18.84 -25.02 5.38
C ASP A 37 19.99 -24.55 6.30
N SER A 38 20.50 -23.34 6.04
CA SER A 38 21.44 -22.70 6.95
C SER A 38 20.63 -22.22 8.15
N SER A 39 20.85 -22.86 9.31
CA SER A 39 20.30 -22.43 10.60
C SER A 39 20.81 -21.02 10.94
N SER A 40 20.20 -19.99 10.38
CA SER A 40 20.50 -18.63 10.80
C SER A 40 19.81 -18.37 12.13
N ASN A 41 20.51 -17.72 13.03
CA ASN A 41 20.00 -17.35 14.33
C ASN A 41 18.80 -16.39 14.20
N LYS A 42 17.68 -16.78 14.75
CA LYS A 42 16.48 -15.93 14.90
C LYS A 42 16.69 -15.02 16.09
N HIS A 43 16.49 -13.71 15.91
CA HIS A 43 16.66 -12.71 16.96
C HIS A 43 15.29 -12.17 17.38
N TYR A 44 14.78 -12.59 18.55
CA TYR A 44 13.48 -12.18 19.04
C TYR A 44 13.53 -10.89 19.87
N LEU A 45 14.64 -10.62 20.56
CA LEU A 45 14.76 -9.44 21.43
C LEU A 45 15.01 -8.15 20.62
N THR A 46 15.80 -8.23 19.56
CA THR A 46 16.12 -7.07 18.72
C THR A 46 14.88 -6.36 18.20
N PRO A 47 13.91 -7.02 17.53
CA PRO A 47 12.72 -6.33 17.03
C PRO A 47 11.85 -5.81 18.15
N LEU A 48 11.85 -6.40 19.34
CA LEU A 48 11.12 -5.85 20.49
C LEU A 48 11.67 -4.48 20.90
N LEU A 49 13.00 -4.35 20.94
CA LEU A 49 13.67 -3.08 21.24
C LEU A 49 13.51 -2.07 20.11
N GLU A 50 13.57 -2.52 18.85
CA GLU A 50 13.37 -1.65 17.69
C GLU A 50 11.94 -1.10 17.62
N VAL A 51 10.93 -1.94 17.82
CA VAL A 51 9.51 -1.52 17.84
C VAL A 51 9.27 -0.52 18.98
N GLY A 52 9.79 -0.81 20.18
CA GLY A 52 9.74 0.12 21.30
C GLY A 52 10.47 1.45 21.01
N GLY A 53 11.62 1.37 20.35
CA GLY A 53 12.40 2.53 19.93
C GLY A 53 11.67 3.37 18.88
N ILE A 54 11.11 2.75 17.84
CA ILE A 54 10.31 3.43 16.79
C ILE A 54 9.15 4.17 17.44
N ASN A 55 8.36 3.50 18.27
CA ASN A 55 7.23 4.08 18.99
C ASN A 55 7.66 5.26 19.85
N SER A 56 8.75 5.11 20.60
CA SER A 56 9.28 6.17 21.47
C SER A 56 9.73 7.40 20.67
N VAL A 57 10.38 7.19 19.51
CA VAL A 57 10.84 8.28 18.64
C VAL A 57 9.65 9.01 18.01
N VAL A 58 8.65 8.27 17.50
CA VAL A 58 7.44 8.86 16.90
C VAL A 58 6.68 9.65 17.96
N TRP A 59 6.44 9.06 19.13
CA TRP A 59 5.79 9.73 20.25
C TRP A 59 6.52 11.00 20.67
N ALA A 60 7.85 10.94 20.84
CA ALA A 60 8.64 12.10 21.23
C ALA A 60 8.60 13.21 20.17
N PHE A 61 8.61 12.83 18.89
CA PHE A 61 8.47 13.79 17.79
C PHE A 61 7.10 14.48 17.83
N ASP A 62 6.01 13.70 17.97
CA ASP A 62 4.66 14.22 18.06
C ASP A 62 4.47 15.10 19.30
N ARG A 63 4.99 14.66 20.44
CA ARG A 63 4.88 15.38 21.70
C ARG A 63 5.66 16.69 21.75
N PHE A 64 6.95 16.66 21.37
CA PHE A 64 7.86 17.79 21.60
C PHE A 64 8.06 18.66 20.35
N ILE A 65 8.00 18.10 19.15
CA ILE A 65 8.21 18.84 17.90
C ILE A 65 6.89 19.32 17.31
N LEU A 66 5.91 18.40 17.14
CA LEU A 66 4.60 18.72 16.57
C LEU A 66 3.62 19.26 17.59
N ARG A 67 3.88 19.04 18.89
CA ARG A 67 3.03 19.46 20.01
C ARG A 67 1.59 18.97 19.88
N GLN A 68 1.44 17.73 19.45
CA GLN A 68 0.12 17.13 19.28
C GLN A 68 -0.55 16.85 20.62
N PRO A 69 -1.84 17.22 20.79
CA PRO A 69 -2.57 17.02 22.05
C PRO A 69 -2.66 15.54 22.44
N TYR A 70 -2.89 14.64 21.47
CA TYR A 70 -3.04 13.20 21.73
C TYR A 70 -1.77 12.57 22.33
N ALA A 71 -0.58 13.10 22.04
CA ALA A 71 0.69 12.63 22.60
C ALA A 71 0.94 13.06 24.07
N SER A 72 -0.06 13.68 24.74
CA SER A 72 0.02 14.05 26.16
C SER A 72 -0.40 12.89 27.04
N ILE A 73 0.46 11.87 27.16
CA ILE A 73 0.18 10.64 27.89
C ILE A 73 0.43 10.78 29.41
N SER A 74 -0.29 9.95 30.19
CA SER A 74 -0.17 9.81 31.64
C SER A 74 -0.61 8.40 32.05
N ILE A 75 -0.32 7.98 33.26
CA ILE A 75 -0.84 6.72 33.83
C ILE A 75 -2.38 6.69 33.75
N ARG A 76 -3.01 7.84 34.02
CA ARG A 76 -4.48 7.96 33.95
C ARG A 76 -5.01 7.80 32.50
N SER A 77 -4.32 8.31 31.48
CA SER A 77 -4.74 8.10 30.08
C SER A 77 -4.65 6.63 29.71
N ILE A 78 -3.59 5.93 30.10
CA ILE A 78 -3.42 4.48 29.85
C ILE A 78 -4.54 3.68 30.55
N GLU A 79 -4.86 4.00 31.81
CA GLU A 79 -5.99 3.36 32.53
C GLU A 79 -7.32 3.60 31.82
N ASN A 80 -7.54 4.82 31.33
CA ASN A 80 -8.76 5.17 30.59
C ASN A 80 -8.85 4.39 29.29
N ASN A 81 -7.77 4.30 28.50
CA ASN A 81 -7.72 3.55 27.24
C ASN A 81 -8.04 2.06 27.48
N LEU A 82 -7.50 1.46 28.54
CA LEU A 82 -7.81 0.07 28.91
C LEU A 82 -9.28 -0.13 29.34
N ARG A 83 -9.90 0.88 29.95
CA ARG A 83 -11.30 0.81 30.43
C ARG A 83 -12.32 1.07 29.34
N GLN A 84 -12.04 2.00 28.42
CA GLN A 84 -12.96 2.39 27.35
C GLN A 84 -13.05 1.32 26.25
N GLY A 85 -11.97 0.55 26.04
CA GLY A 85 -11.88 -0.43 24.96
C GLY A 85 -11.72 0.22 23.58
N PHE A 86 -11.82 -0.60 22.54
CA PHE A 86 -11.57 -0.20 21.18
C PHE A 86 -12.80 0.41 20.51
N LEU A 87 -12.61 1.56 19.85
CA LEU A 87 -13.63 2.31 19.11
C LEU A 87 -13.22 2.47 17.64
N TRP A 88 -14.12 2.98 16.82
CA TRP A 88 -13.81 3.45 15.46
C TRP A 88 -13.43 4.93 15.56
N ASP A 89 -12.25 5.28 15.09
CA ASP A 89 -11.78 6.66 15.17
C ASP A 89 -12.20 7.54 13.98
N ASN A 90 -11.89 8.84 14.05
CA ASN A 90 -12.31 9.84 13.08
C ASN A 90 -11.18 10.53 12.31
N ASP A 91 -10.01 9.93 12.25
CA ASP A 91 -8.86 10.51 11.57
C ASP A 91 -9.01 10.54 10.04
N LYS A 92 -8.13 11.34 9.39
CA LYS A 92 -8.09 11.46 7.92
C LYS A 92 -7.82 10.12 7.25
N LEU A 93 -8.37 9.94 6.03
CA LEU A 93 -8.13 8.74 5.25
C LEU A 93 -6.63 8.41 5.13
N SER A 94 -5.79 9.41 4.87
CA SER A 94 -4.35 9.21 4.75
C SER A 94 -3.70 8.73 6.05
N THR A 95 -4.18 9.18 7.22
CA THR A 95 -3.70 8.72 8.52
C THR A 95 -4.07 7.27 8.72
N ASN A 96 -5.38 6.97 8.73
CA ASN A 96 -5.91 5.65 9.05
C ASN A 96 -5.54 4.57 8.02
N MET A 97 -5.53 4.93 6.73
CA MET A 97 -5.45 3.95 5.64
C MET A 97 -4.08 3.90 4.96
N PHE A 98 -3.14 4.77 5.34
CA PHE A 98 -1.78 4.73 4.81
C PHE A 98 -0.70 4.93 5.88
N PHE A 99 -0.81 5.93 6.77
CA PHE A 99 0.26 6.21 7.72
C PHE A 99 0.30 5.24 8.88
N HIS A 100 -0.83 4.80 9.41
CA HIS A 100 -0.88 3.68 10.37
C HIS A 100 -0.32 2.39 9.75
N PRO A 101 -0.73 1.94 8.53
CA PRO A 101 -0.06 0.84 7.83
C PRO A 101 1.43 1.04 7.60
N TYR A 102 1.88 2.26 7.28
CA TYR A 102 3.30 2.56 7.12
C TYR A 102 4.09 2.35 8.42
N ASN A 103 3.56 2.84 9.57
CA ASN A 103 4.15 2.57 10.87
C ASN A 103 4.18 1.06 11.19
N GLY A 104 3.07 0.37 10.90
CA GLY A 104 3.03 -1.10 10.97
C GLY A 104 4.07 -1.78 10.12
N GLY A 105 4.36 -1.24 8.94
CA GLY A 105 5.43 -1.69 8.05
C GLY A 105 6.82 -1.54 8.68
N LEU A 106 7.06 -0.49 9.46
CA LEU A 106 8.30 -0.32 10.23
C LEU A 106 8.42 -1.37 11.35
N TYR A 107 7.36 -1.62 12.12
CA TYR A 107 7.34 -2.65 13.17
C TYR A 107 7.53 -4.06 12.57
N TYR A 108 6.83 -4.35 11.49
CA TYR A 108 6.98 -5.58 10.73
C TYR A 108 8.41 -5.78 10.23
N SER A 109 9.00 -4.73 9.65
CA SER A 109 10.35 -4.75 9.08
C SER A 109 11.42 -5.03 10.15
N ALA A 110 11.24 -4.51 11.37
CA ALA A 110 12.13 -4.80 12.51
C ALA A 110 12.21 -6.32 12.78
N ALA A 111 11.06 -6.98 12.85
CA ALA A 111 11.00 -8.42 13.08
C ALA A 111 11.49 -9.23 11.86
N ARG A 112 11.09 -8.82 10.67
CA ARG A 112 11.42 -9.54 9.43
C ARG A 112 12.90 -9.50 9.11
N SER A 113 13.55 -8.37 9.32
CA SER A 113 15.00 -8.19 9.16
C SER A 113 15.83 -8.82 10.29
N SER A 114 15.20 -9.21 11.39
CA SER A 114 15.79 -10.03 12.48
C SER A 114 15.65 -11.54 12.22
N ASN A 115 15.47 -11.95 10.97
CA ASN A 115 15.31 -13.33 10.50
C ASN A 115 14.06 -14.05 11.07
N LEU A 116 13.03 -13.32 11.44
CA LEU A 116 11.75 -13.90 11.83
C LEU A 116 10.84 -14.16 10.61
N GLY A 117 9.99 -15.18 10.72
CA GLY A 117 9.04 -15.55 9.68
C GLY A 117 7.92 -14.52 9.52
N TYR A 118 7.18 -14.57 8.40
CA TYR A 118 6.08 -13.68 8.09
C TYR A 118 5.07 -13.56 9.25
N GLY A 119 4.50 -14.69 9.72
CA GLY A 119 3.50 -14.70 10.78
C GLY A 119 4.02 -14.11 12.11
N THR A 120 5.26 -14.42 12.48
CA THR A 120 5.89 -13.83 13.68
C THR A 120 6.05 -12.32 13.51
N SER A 121 6.44 -11.85 12.34
CA SER A 121 6.59 -10.40 12.07
C SER A 121 5.26 -9.65 12.12
N VAL A 122 4.15 -10.30 11.72
CA VAL A 122 2.78 -9.76 11.91
C VAL A 122 2.46 -9.57 13.40
N ILE A 123 2.89 -10.50 14.28
CA ILE A 123 2.70 -10.38 15.73
C ILE A 123 3.45 -9.15 16.28
N TYR A 124 4.66 -8.85 15.81
CA TYR A 124 5.37 -7.63 16.20
C TYR A 124 4.70 -6.36 15.71
N ALA A 125 4.12 -6.37 14.50
CA ALA A 125 3.32 -5.25 14.00
C ALA A 125 2.08 -5.04 14.88
N LEU A 126 1.37 -6.11 15.26
CA LEU A 126 0.25 -6.06 16.20
C LEU A 126 0.67 -5.53 17.58
N ALA A 127 1.78 -6.00 18.11
CA ALA A 127 2.28 -5.55 19.42
C ALA A 127 2.68 -4.07 19.39
N GLY A 128 3.31 -3.61 18.31
CA GLY A 128 3.66 -2.19 18.12
C GLY A 128 2.42 -1.30 18.02
N SER A 129 1.39 -1.75 17.29
CA SER A 129 0.10 -1.06 17.20
C SER A 129 -0.59 -1.00 18.57
N LEU A 130 -0.70 -2.11 19.28
CA LEU A 130 -1.30 -2.15 20.61
C LEU A 130 -0.55 -1.26 21.61
N MET A 131 0.79 -1.21 21.54
CA MET A 131 1.58 -0.32 22.39
C MET A 131 1.25 1.15 22.11
N TRP A 132 1.10 1.54 20.84
CA TRP A 132 0.72 2.90 20.45
C TRP A 132 -0.67 3.25 20.97
N GLU A 133 -1.68 2.48 20.60
CA GLU A 133 -3.09 2.70 20.94
C GLU A 133 -3.35 2.78 22.45
N ILE A 134 -2.70 1.92 23.24
CA ILE A 134 -2.97 1.83 24.67
C ILE A 134 -2.12 2.81 25.49
N ALA A 135 -0.84 2.98 25.11
CA ALA A 135 0.14 3.60 26.00
C ALA A 135 0.74 4.92 25.49
N LEU A 136 0.69 5.21 24.19
CA LEU A 136 1.41 6.34 23.61
C LEU A 136 0.51 7.46 23.07
N GLU A 137 -0.79 7.29 23.23
CA GLU A 137 -1.78 8.35 22.99
C GLU A 137 -2.79 8.42 24.13
N ASN A 138 -3.48 9.57 24.25
CA ASN A 138 -4.50 9.79 25.27
C ASN A 138 -5.93 9.67 24.72
N GLU A 139 -6.08 9.29 23.47
CA GLU A 139 -7.35 9.00 22.81
C GLU A 139 -7.73 7.52 22.99
N PRO A 140 -9.02 7.18 22.88
CA PRO A 140 -9.46 5.79 22.98
C PRO A 140 -8.85 4.91 21.87
N PRO A 141 -8.42 3.68 22.19
CA PRO A 141 -7.82 2.77 21.20
C PRO A 141 -8.71 2.52 19.98
N SER A 142 -8.12 2.47 18.81
CA SER A 142 -8.83 2.38 17.53
C SER A 142 -8.83 0.97 16.94
N ILE A 143 -10.02 0.46 16.52
CA ILE A 143 -10.17 -0.81 15.81
C ILE A 143 -9.57 -0.73 14.40
N ASN A 144 -9.84 0.36 13.68
CA ASN A 144 -9.37 0.54 12.32
C ASN A 144 -7.84 0.65 12.27
N ASP A 145 -7.22 1.31 13.25
CA ASP A 145 -5.77 1.46 13.29
C ASP A 145 -5.08 0.15 13.66
N LEU A 146 -5.66 -0.60 14.60
CA LEU A 146 -5.17 -1.93 14.89
C LEU A 146 -5.17 -2.85 13.67
N LEU A 147 -6.26 -2.87 12.90
CA LEU A 147 -6.37 -3.69 11.68
C LEU A 147 -5.48 -3.17 10.56
N ALA A 148 -5.49 -1.86 10.31
CA ALA A 148 -4.73 -1.24 9.24
C ALA A 148 -3.22 -1.34 9.49
N THR A 149 -2.76 -1.03 10.73
CA THR A 149 -1.36 -1.12 11.14
C THR A 149 -0.85 -2.55 11.08
N THR A 150 -1.65 -3.52 11.52
CA THR A 150 -1.20 -4.91 11.59
C THR A 150 -1.19 -5.56 10.19
N ILE A 151 -2.33 -5.60 9.52
CA ILE A 151 -2.48 -6.34 8.25
C ILE A 151 -1.89 -5.52 7.09
N GLY A 152 -2.24 -4.24 7.00
CA GLY A 152 -1.68 -3.34 6.00
C GLY A 152 -0.17 -3.15 6.18
N GLY A 153 0.28 -3.05 7.44
CA GLY A 153 1.68 -2.98 7.79
C GLY A 153 2.48 -4.20 7.34
N ALA A 154 1.92 -5.39 7.40
CA ALA A 154 2.59 -6.59 6.89
C ALA A 154 2.82 -6.51 5.37
N ALA A 155 1.84 -6.05 4.59
CA ALA A 155 1.98 -5.88 3.14
C ALA A 155 3.04 -4.83 2.78
N ILE A 156 2.97 -3.63 3.39
CA ILE A 156 3.95 -2.57 3.18
C ILE A 156 5.33 -3.01 3.66
N GLY A 157 5.41 -3.64 4.84
CA GLY A 157 6.66 -4.10 5.45
C GLY A 157 7.40 -5.14 4.60
N GLU A 158 6.72 -6.12 4.01
CA GLU A 158 7.37 -7.07 3.09
C GLU A 158 7.93 -6.37 1.86
N VAL A 159 7.18 -5.44 1.25
CA VAL A 159 7.69 -4.64 0.13
C VAL A 159 8.94 -3.86 0.56
N MET A 160 8.89 -3.17 1.70
CA MET A 160 10.00 -2.37 2.23
C MET A 160 11.25 -3.21 2.48
N VAL A 161 11.11 -4.34 3.19
CA VAL A 161 12.22 -5.26 3.50
C VAL A 161 12.84 -5.83 2.23
N ARG A 162 12.02 -6.33 1.31
CA ARG A 162 12.53 -6.97 0.09
C ARG A 162 13.20 -5.99 -0.86
N LEU A 163 12.66 -4.79 -1.02
CA LEU A 163 13.30 -3.74 -1.80
C LEU A 163 14.60 -3.26 -1.15
N SER A 164 14.61 -3.05 0.18
CA SER A 164 15.82 -2.68 0.92
C SER A 164 16.91 -3.76 0.78
N ASN A 165 16.56 -5.03 1.02
CA ASN A 165 17.50 -6.15 0.88
C ASN A 165 18.03 -6.28 -0.56
N ARG A 166 17.20 -6.03 -1.58
CA ARG A 166 17.61 -6.04 -2.99
C ARG A 166 18.63 -4.95 -3.30
N LEU A 167 18.47 -3.77 -2.71
CA LEU A 167 19.42 -2.66 -2.85
C LEU A 167 20.74 -2.98 -2.13
N MET A 168 20.67 -3.67 -0.98
CA MET A 168 21.84 -4.04 -0.16
C MET A 168 22.58 -5.30 -0.66
N ALA A 169 22.01 -6.06 -1.58
CA ALA A 169 22.61 -7.33 -2.06
C ALA A 169 23.89 -7.15 -2.87
N ASN A 170 24.17 -5.98 -3.38
CA ASN A 170 25.35 -5.72 -4.22
C ASN A 170 26.56 -5.34 -3.36
N LYS A 171 27.68 -6.07 -3.46
CA LYS A 171 28.87 -5.81 -2.66
C LYS A 171 29.52 -4.43 -2.92
N ASN A 172 29.32 -3.89 -4.12
CA ASN A 172 29.80 -2.55 -4.51
C ASN A 172 28.65 -1.54 -4.52
N GLN A 173 28.02 -1.33 -3.37
CA GLN A 173 26.86 -0.48 -3.24
C GLN A 173 27.23 1.00 -3.49
N SER A 174 26.44 1.66 -4.33
CA SER A 174 26.52 3.12 -4.43
C SER A 174 25.97 3.79 -3.16
N ALA A 175 26.45 4.98 -2.84
CA ALA A 175 25.90 5.78 -1.73
C ALA A 175 24.37 5.97 -1.88
N VAL A 176 23.89 6.11 -3.12
CA VAL A 176 22.47 6.23 -3.44
C VAL A 176 21.70 4.97 -3.06
N ALA A 177 22.21 3.76 -3.36
CA ALA A 177 21.57 2.51 -2.98
C ALA A 177 21.47 2.35 -1.45
N ASN A 178 22.54 2.72 -0.73
CA ASN A 178 22.54 2.72 0.74
C ASN A 178 21.51 3.67 1.34
N ILE A 179 21.47 4.91 0.86
CA ILE A 179 20.51 5.92 1.33
C ILE A 179 19.08 5.45 0.99
N SER A 180 18.85 4.90 -0.20
CA SER A 180 17.53 4.38 -0.59
C SER A 180 17.09 3.21 0.30
N ALA A 181 17.98 2.26 0.61
CA ALA A 181 17.69 1.14 1.49
C ALA A 181 17.35 1.62 2.91
N LEU A 182 18.10 2.59 3.44
CA LEU A 182 17.82 3.22 4.73
C LEU A 182 16.45 3.92 4.75
N LEU A 183 16.11 4.67 3.70
CA LEU A 183 14.83 5.38 3.62
C LEU A 183 13.63 4.43 3.43
N LEU A 184 13.82 3.32 2.71
CA LEU A 184 12.79 2.31 2.52
C LEU A 184 12.52 1.53 3.81
N SER A 185 13.56 1.03 4.46
CA SER A 185 13.44 0.24 5.69
C SER A 185 14.64 0.47 6.59
N PRO A 186 14.57 1.44 7.53
CA PRO A 186 15.67 1.76 8.44
C PRO A 186 16.15 0.54 9.24
N THR A 187 15.22 -0.25 9.78
CA THR A 187 15.53 -1.46 10.55
C THR A 187 16.19 -2.54 9.69
N SER A 188 15.71 -2.76 8.46
CA SER A 188 16.36 -3.71 7.55
C SER A 188 17.77 -3.26 7.18
N TRP A 189 17.97 -1.97 6.96
CA TRP A 189 19.30 -1.41 6.70
C TRP A 189 20.24 -1.63 7.89
N ILE A 190 19.81 -1.30 9.13
CA ILE A 190 20.58 -1.51 10.36
C ILE A 190 20.89 -3.01 10.53
N ASN A 191 19.87 -3.86 10.46
CA ASN A 191 19.98 -5.28 10.71
C ASN A 191 20.80 -6.02 9.62
N SER A 192 20.88 -5.49 8.40
CA SER A 192 21.75 -6.02 7.35
C SER A 192 23.25 -5.87 7.68
N HIS A 193 23.61 -4.94 8.57
CA HIS A 193 24.98 -4.77 9.07
C HIS A 193 25.26 -5.58 10.34
N LEU A 194 24.21 -5.99 11.06
CA LEU A 194 24.33 -6.77 12.30
C LEU A 194 24.20 -8.28 12.05
N TYR A 195 23.41 -8.68 11.07
CA TYR A 195 23.04 -10.08 10.84
C TYR A 195 23.14 -10.47 9.37
N THR A 196 23.51 -11.71 9.11
CA THR A 196 23.41 -12.29 7.76
C THR A 196 21.93 -12.47 7.40
N GLN A 197 21.48 -11.80 6.35
CA GLN A 197 20.11 -11.91 5.87
C GLN A 197 19.88 -13.26 5.17
N GLN A 198 18.83 -13.96 5.56
CA GLN A 198 18.49 -15.28 4.99
C GLN A 198 17.84 -15.20 3.61
N GLN A 199 17.20 -14.07 3.30
CA GLN A 199 16.44 -13.97 2.07
C GLN A 199 17.35 -13.62 0.91
N GLN A 200 17.43 -14.53 -0.05
CA GLN A 200 18.04 -14.25 -1.34
C GLN A 200 17.12 -13.27 -2.10
N PRO A 201 17.67 -12.17 -2.60
CA PRO A 201 16.87 -11.21 -3.36
C PRO A 201 16.46 -11.80 -4.71
N MET A 202 15.18 -11.72 -5.01
CA MET A 202 14.60 -12.12 -6.30
C MET A 202 14.81 -11.04 -7.38
N PRO A 203 14.59 -11.37 -8.66
CA PRO A 203 14.61 -10.39 -9.75
C PRO A 203 13.66 -9.23 -9.45
N LEU A 204 14.10 -8.02 -9.78
CA LEU A 204 13.32 -6.79 -9.61
C LEU A 204 13.31 -6.00 -10.91
N LYS A 205 12.14 -5.61 -11.36
CA LYS A 205 11.93 -4.68 -12.47
C LYS A 205 11.17 -3.47 -11.96
N ILE A 206 11.69 -2.28 -12.21
CA ILE A 206 11.04 -1.01 -11.84
C ILE A 206 10.73 -0.23 -13.12
N ASN A 207 9.48 0.17 -13.28
CA ASN A 207 9.06 1.14 -14.28
C ASN A 207 8.71 2.43 -13.55
N ALA A 208 9.36 3.53 -13.89
CA ALA A 208 9.06 4.83 -13.31
C ALA A 208 8.71 5.81 -14.43
N LYS A 209 7.73 6.67 -14.19
CA LYS A 209 7.23 7.63 -15.20
C LYS A 209 6.75 8.92 -14.58
N ILE A 210 6.79 9.95 -15.39
CA ILE A 210 6.24 11.27 -15.13
C ILE A 210 5.01 11.42 -16.02
N ASN A 211 3.89 11.79 -15.44
CA ASN A 211 2.60 11.89 -16.12
C ASN A 211 2.04 13.31 -16.06
N ASN A 212 1.46 13.73 -17.17
CA ASN A 212 0.57 14.88 -17.24
C ASN A 212 -0.84 14.35 -17.50
N SER A 213 -1.77 14.60 -16.59
CA SER A 213 -3.12 14.06 -16.58
C SER A 213 -4.16 15.17 -16.72
N MET A 214 -5.24 14.84 -17.42
CA MET A 214 -6.48 15.60 -17.43
C MET A 214 -7.57 14.77 -16.78
N ILE A 215 -8.16 15.28 -15.71
CA ILE A 215 -9.21 14.61 -14.93
C ILE A 215 -10.53 15.30 -15.25
N LEU A 216 -11.48 14.50 -15.67
CA LEU A 216 -12.80 14.93 -16.14
C LEU A 216 -13.87 14.47 -15.15
N THR A 217 -14.67 15.42 -14.70
CA THR A 217 -15.88 15.18 -13.94
C THR A 217 -17.06 15.90 -14.60
N PRO A 218 -18.32 15.58 -14.30
CA PRO A 218 -19.45 16.33 -14.84
C PRO A 218 -19.31 17.83 -14.57
N GLY A 219 -19.07 18.62 -15.64
CA GLY A 219 -18.97 20.07 -15.57
C GLY A 219 -17.58 20.66 -15.32
N THR A 220 -16.53 19.87 -15.03
CA THR A 220 -15.17 20.38 -14.79
C THR A 220 -14.08 19.51 -15.43
N ALA A 221 -12.99 20.17 -15.85
CA ALA A 221 -11.76 19.51 -16.26
C ALA A 221 -10.60 20.10 -15.47
N GLN A 222 -9.77 19.24 -14.91
CA GLN A 222 -8.63 19.65 -14.07
C GLN A 222 -7.35 18.99 -14.53
N TYR A 223 -6.24 19.73 -14.45
CA TYR A 223 -4.92 19.23 -14.83
C TYR A 223 -4.14 18.80 -13.60
N GLN A 224 -3.45 17.67 -13.72
CA GLN A 224 -2.60 17.12 -12.68
C GLN A 224 -1.26 16.69 -13.25
N PHE A 225 -0.19 17.04 -12.56
CA PHE A 225 1.15 16.51 -12.81
C PHE A 225 1.50 15.51 -11.70
N SER A 226 1.92 14.31 -12.09
CA SER A 226 2.21 13.23 -11.15
C SER A 226 3.45 12.43 -11.56
N VAL A 227 4.00 11.73 -10.58
CA VAL A 227 5.10 10.76 -10.76
C VAL A 227 4.62 9.44 -10.22
N SER A 228 4.91 8.35 -10.92
CA SER A 228 4.57 7.00 -10.46
C SER A 228 5.71 6.02 -10.69
N ALA A 229 5.78 5.00 -9.83
CA ALA A 229 6.66 3.86 -10.00
C ALA A 229 5.89 2.56 -9.76
N ASN A 230 6.17 1.57 -10.60
CA ASN A 230 5.69 0.21 -10.46
C ASN A 230 6.91 -0.71 -10.29
N ALA A 231 6.92 -1.48 -9.20
CA ALA A 231 7.94 -2.46 -8.88
C ALA A 231 7.35 -3.87 -8.99
N ARG A 232 7.94 -4.70 -9.84
CA ARG A 232 7.64 -6.13 -9.96
C ARG A 232 8.83 -6.92 -9.39
N TYR A 233 8.60 -7.64 -8.31
CA TYR A 233 9.58 -8.43 -7.61
C TYR A 233 9.22 -9.91 -7.71
N GLY A 234 10.20 -10.77 -7.99
CA GLY A 234 9.99 -12.19 -8.19
C GLY A 234 9.19 -12.51 -9.47
N ASN A 235 8.55 -13.66 -9.48
CA ASN A 235 7.73 -14.12 -10.60
C ASN A 235 6.42 -14.74 -10.11
N PHE A 236 5.29 -14.10 -10.43
CA PHE A 236 3.95 -14.64 -10.14
C PHE A 236 3.65 -15.95 -10.86
N PHE A 237 4.33 -16.21 -11.97
CA PHE A 237 4.16 -17.40 -12.83
C PHE A 237 5.25 -18.45 -12.57
N ALA A 238 5.98 -18.36 -11.44
CA ALA A 238 6.87 -19.43 -11.03
C ALA A 238 6.08 -20.68 -10.67
N THR A 239 6.65 -21.86 -10.88
CA THR A 239 6.06 -23.19 -10.56
C THR A 239 5.52 -23.24 -9.12
N ALA A 240 6.20 -22.56 -8.18
CA ALA A 240 5.69 -22.35 -6.84
C ALA A 240 6.30 -21.09 -6.18
N ASN A 241 5.48 -20.32 -5.47
CA ASN A 241 5.90 -19.30 -4.51
C ASN A 241 5.46 -19.79 -3.12
N THR A 242 6.38 -20.34 -2.35
CA THR A 242 6.08 -21.01 -1.07
C THR A 242 6.27 -20.11 0.13
N LYS A 243 7.00 -19.01 -0.01
CA LYS A 243 7.21 -18.04 1.06
C LYS A 243 6.42 -16.76 0.73
N PRO A 244 5.76 -16.15 1.72
CA PRO A 244 5.01 -14.91 1.50
C PRO A 244 5.87 -13.84 0.82
N PHE A 245 5.28 -13.20 -0.20
CA PHE A 245 5.91 -12.15 -1.01
C PHE A 245 7.17 -12.57 -1.78
N ASP A 246 7.38 -13.85 -2.08
CA ASP A 246 8.39 -14.26 -3.05
C ASP A 246 8.10 -13.68 -4.44
N ALA A 247 6.84 -13.38 -4.72
CA ALA A 247 6.42 -12.53 -5.83
C ALA A 247 5.47 -11.43 -5.33
N PHE A 248 5.72 -10.19 -5.74
CA PHE A 248 4.79 -9.08 -5.53
C PHE A 248 4.88 -8.04 -6.64
N GLU A 249 3.80 -7.31 -6.83
CA GLU A 249 3.74 -6.09 -7.61
C GLU A 249 3.27 -4.94 -6.72
N SER A 250 3.98 -3.81 -6.77
CA SER A 250 3.65 -2.62 -5.99
C SER A 250 3.73 -1.38 -6.87
N THR A 251 2.68 -0.57 -6.86
CA THR A 251 2.61 0.70 -7.56
C THR A 251 2.46 1.82 -6.54
N ILE A 252 3.28 2.86 -6.68
CA ILE A 252 3.13 4.11 -5.94
C ILE A 252 2.99 5.27 -6.91
N GLY A 253 2.03 6.15 -6.68
CA GLY A 253 1.80 7.36 -7.46
C GLY A 253 1.65 8.57 -6.55
N VAL A 254 2.35 9.66 -6.88
CA VAL A 254 2.32 10.92 -6.14
C VAL A 254 1.95 12.04 -7.11
N ALA A 255 0.86 12.73 -6.84
CA ALA A 255 0.56 13.99 -7.50
C ALA A 255 1.50 15.07 -6.93
N ILE A 256 2.02 15.92 -7.82
CA ILE A 256 2.90 17.04 -7.45
C ILE A 256 2.13 18.36 -7.60
N TYR A 257 1.34 18.46 -8.64
CA TYR A 257 0.49 19.63 -8.94
C TYR A 257 -0.96 19.16 -9.12
N PRO A 258 -1.98 19.90 -8.69
CA PRO A 258 -1.96 21.21 -8.01
C PRO A 258 -1.48 21.17 -6.55
N LYS A 259 -1.55 20.02 -5.88
CA LYS A 259 -1.07 19.84 -4.50
C LYS A 259 -0.33 18.51 -4.37
N PRO A 260 0.77 18.44 -3.63
CA PRO A 260 1.44 17.17 -3.35
C PRO A 260 0.54 16.26 -2.51
N VAL A 261 0.19 15.09 -3.07
CA VAL A 261 -0.59 14.06 -2.37
C VAL A 261 -0.19 12.68 -2.85
N LEU A 262 -0.22 11.69 -1.94
CA LEU A 262 -0.16 10.29 -2.33
C LEU A 262 -1.45 9.96 -3.08
N LYS A 263 -1.34 9.77 -4.38
CA LYS A 263 -2.47 9.50 -5.28
C LYS A 263 -2.90 8.03 -5.21
N GLU A 264 -1.92 7.14 -5.18
CA GLU A 264 -2.17 5.71 -5.12
C GLU A 264 -1.00 4.97 -4.47
N PHE A 265 -1.33 3.91 -3.76
CA PHE A 265 -0.42 2.85 -3.38
C PHE A 265 -1.18 1.54 -3.50
N ILE A 266 -0.76 0.69 -4.43
CA ILE A 266 -1.42 -0.57 -4.74
C ILE A 266 -0.37 -1.66 -4.62
N THR A 267 -0.65 -2.68 -3.81
CA THR A 267 0.26 -3.81 -3.65
C THR A 267 -0.52 -5.11 -3.69
N ILE A 268 -0.01 -6.07 -4.44
CA ILE A 268 -0.40 -7.47 -4.41
C ILE A 268 0.84 -8.32 -4.17
N GLY A 269 0.81 -9.17 -3.15
CA GLY A 269 1.88 -10.11 -2.83
C GLY A 269 1.36 -11.53 -2.72
N SER A 270 2.09 -12.51 -3.27
CA SER A 270 1.77 -13.92 -3.11
C SER A 270 2.01 -14.32 -1.65
N LEU A 271 1.02 -14.91 -0.99
CA LEU A 271 1.21 -15.58 0.30
C LEU A 271 1.64 -17.03 0.09
N TYR A 272 1.02 -17.67 -0.89
CA TYR A 272 1.34 -18.99 -1.39
C TYR A 272 0.77 -19.13 -2.80
N SER A 273 1.52 -19.67 -3.75
CA SER A 273 0.99 -20.03 -5.05
C SER A 273 1.70 -21.24 -5.63
N LYS A 274 0.97 -21.99 -6.45
CA LYS A 274 1.47 -23.21 -7.08
C LYS A 274 0.87 -23.36 -8.48
N GLU A 275 1.69 -23.85 -9.39
CA GLU A 275 1.26 -24.29 -10.71
C GLU A 275 0.33 -25.50 -10.57
N VAL A 276 -0.83 -25.41 -11.21
CA VAL A 276 -1.84 -26.47 -11.23
C VAL A 276 -1.96 -27.12 -12.60
N ASN A 277 -1.51 -26.44 -13.65
CA ASN A 277 -1.46 -26.97 -15.01
C ASN A 277 -0.39 -26.26 -15.83
N GLU A 278 0.30 -26.99 -16.68
CA GLU A 278 1.27 -26.50 -17.65
C GLU A 278 0.80 -26.89 -19.07
N TYR A 279 1.00 -26.03 -20.04
CA TYR A 279 0.71 -26.25 -21.44
C TYR A 279 1.84 -25.70 -22.33
N GLU A 280 1.85 -26.02 -23.61
CA GLU A 280 2.98 -25.83 -24.54
C GLU A 280 3.63 -24.44 -24.47
N HIS A 281 2.83 -23.37 -24.20
CA HIS A 281 3.33 -22.00 -24.19
C HIS A 281 3.05 -21.25 -22.87
N GLY A 282 2.67 -21.95 -21.80
CA GLY A 282 2.36 -21.26 -20.55
C GLY A 282 1.88 -22.16 -19.43
N SER A 283 1.40 -21.51 -18.37
CA SER A 283 0.96 -22.19 -17.15
C SER A 283 -0.23 -21.53 -16.48
N ILE A 284 -0.90 -22.29 -15.63
CA ILE A 284 -1.98 -21.87 -14.75
C ILE A 284 -1.52 -22.00 -13.32
N ILE A 285 -1.51 -20.89 -12.61
CA ILE A 285 -1.11 -20.78 -11.21
C ILE A 285 -2.33 -20.49 -10.35
N LEU A 286 -2.53 -21.26 -9.29
CA LEU A 286 -3.53 -21.00 -8.26
C LEU A 286 -2.83 -20.54 -6.98
N GLY A 287 -3.36 -19.52 -6.31
CA GLY A 287 -2.69 -19.00 -5.10
C GLY A 287 -3.59 -18.23 -4.15
N LEU A 288 -2.98 -17.93 -3.00
CA LEU A 288 -3.47 -17.01 -1.98
C LEU A 288 -2.61 -15.75 -2.05
N TYR A 289 -3.25 -14.59 -1.99
CA TYR A 289 -2.60 -13.29 -2.14
C TYR A 289 -3.07 -12.33 -1.06
N GLN A 290 -2.16 -11.44 -0.64
CA GLN A 290 -2.48 -10.28 0.18
C GLN A 290 -2.53 -9.04 -0.70
N HIS A 291 -3.50 -8.17 -0.43
CA HIS A 291 -3.69 -6.90 -1.12
C HIS A 291 -3.62 -5.72 -0.16
N PHE A 292 -3.12 -4.63 -0.67
CA PHE A 292 -3.23 -3.30 -0.08
C PHE A 292 -3.53 -2.32 -1.22
N ASP A 293 -4.72 -1.74 -1.20
CA ASP A 293 -5.13 -0.77 -2.22
C ASP A 293 -5.45 0.58 -1.54
N TYR A 294 -4.86 1.65 -2.04
CA TYR A 294 -5.09 3.02 -1.61
C TYR A 294 -5.18 3.93 -2.81
N PHE A 295 -6.26 4.70 -2.90
CA PHE A 295 -6.52 5.69 -3.93
C PHE A 295 -7.04 6.97 -3.27
N ASP A 296 -6.43 8.11 -3.61
CA ASP A 296 -6.85 9.44 -3.13
C ASP A 296 -6.58 10.50 -4.21
N SER A 297 -7.63 11.06 -4.76
CA SER A 297 -7.53 12.12 -5.76
C SER A 297 -7.62 13.53 -5.17
N LYS A 298 -7.58 13.69 -3.86
CA LYS A 298 -7.79 14.96 -3.13
C LYS A 298 -6.88 16.13 -3.56
N ALA A 299 -5.93 15.88 -4.45
CA ALA A 299 -5.13 16.94 -5.07
C ALA A 299 -5.94 17.96 -5.88
N ILE A 300 -7.17 17.63 -6.28
CA ILE A 300 -7.86 18.28 -7.38
C ILE A 300 -8.96 19.23 -6.90
N GLY A 301 -9.28 19.28 -5.61
CA GLY A 301 -10.38 20.07 -5.05
C GLY A 301 -11.54 19.20 -4.59
N ASP A 302 -12.41 19.76 -3.78
CA ASP A 302 -13.37 18.97 -3.00
C ASP A 302 -14.48 18.30 -3.84
N ASP A 303 -14.83 18.83 -5.02
CA ASP A 303 -15.93 18.32 -5.85
C ASP A 303 -15.53 17.18 -6.82
N ALA A 304 -14.23 16.98 -7.06
CA ALA A 304 -13.71 16.01 -8.02
C ALA A 304 -12.90 14.89 -7.36
N THR A 305 -13.16 14.62 -6.08
CA THR A 305 -12.39 13.65 -5.31
C THR A 305 -12.97 12.25 -5.44
N TYR A 306 -12.09 11.26 -5.48
CA TYR A 306 -12.40 9.87 -5.11
C TYR A 306 -11.45 9.42 -4.02
N MET A 307 -11.98 8.72 -3.05
CA MET A 307 -11.21 8.13 -1.97
C MET A 307 -11.66 6.69 -1.76
N LEU A 308 -10.72 5.78 -1.83
CA LEU A 308 -10.93 4.36 -1.59
C LEU A 308 -9.65 3.76 -1.01
N SER A 309 -9.77 2.94 0.01
CA SER A 309 -8.66 2.12 0.48
C SER A 309 -9.14 0.78 1.01
N THR A 310 -8.32 -0.24 0.84
CA THR A 310 -8.49 -1.57 1.45
C THR A 310 -7.14 -2.02 2.03
N PRO A 311 -6.72 -1.47 3.19
CA PRO A 311 -5.43 -1.78 3.77
C PRO A 311 -5.34 -3.24 4.29
N ALA A 312 -6.47 -3.88 4.55
CA ALA A 312 -6.54 -5.23 5.09
C ALA A 312 -7.41 -6.12 4.20
N ALA A 313 -6.82 -6.66 3.13
CA ALA A 313 -7.50 -7.56 2.20
C ALA A 313 -6.63 -8.76 1.81
N ALA A 314 -7.30 -9.90 1.57
CA ALA A 314 -6.69 -11.12 1.05
C ALA A 314 -7.58 -11.72 -0.04
N SER A 315 -7.00 -12.54 -0.91
CA SER A 315 -7.73 -13.18 -2.02
C SER A 315 -7.27 -14.59 -2.32
N VAL A 316 -8.16 -15.35 -2.96
CA VAL A 316 -7.80 -16.48 -3.83
C VAL A 316 -7.66 -15.93 -5.24
N GLY A 317 -6.67 -16.41 -6.00
CA GLY A 317 -6.46 -15.95 -7.36
C GLY A 317 -5.97 -17.03 -8.30
N ILE A 318 -6.33 -16.87 -9.59
CA ILE A 318 -5.83 -17.67 -10.70
C ILE A 318 -5.03 -16.73 -11.59
N CYS A 319 -3.79 -17.13 -11.91
CA CYS A 319 -2.92 -16.43 -12.84
C CYS A 319 -2.60 -17.35 -14.03
N LEU A 320 -2.64 -16.76 -15.22
CA LEU A 320 -2.39 -17.43 -16.50
C LEU A 320 -1.28 -16.66 -17.21
N ASN A 321 -0.29 -17.35 -17.72
CA ASN A 321 0.67 -16.77 -18.65
C ASN A 321 0.66 -17.55 -19.96
N ASN A 322 0.94 -16.87 -21.05
CA ASN A 322 1.18 -17.47 -22.33
C ASN A 322 2.28 -16.70 -23.05
N GLU A 323 3.32 -17.39 -23.50
CA GLU A 323 4.49 -16.80 -24.13
C GLU A 323 4.77 -17.46 -25.46
N THR A 324 4.78 -16.65 -26.51
CA THR A 324 5.16 -17.04 -27.88
C THR A 324 6.33 -16.17 -28.33
N ASP A 325 6.96 -16.48 -29.46
CA ASP A 325 8.12 -15.74 -29.97
C ASP A 325 7.91 -14.24 -30.10
N ASN A 326 6.68 -13.79 -30.29
CA ASN A 326 6.36 -12.39 -30.55
C ASN A 326 5.50 -11.72 -29.49
N ILE A 327 4.71 -12.49 -28.76
CA ILE A 327 3.70 -11.97 -27.83
C ILE A 327 3.79 -12.73 -26.52
N SER A 328 3.90 -11.99 -25.42
CA SER A 328 3.73 -12.49 -24.05
C SER A 328 2.43 -11.91 -23.50
N THR A 329 1.53 -12.76 -23.04
CA THR A 329 0.26 -12.36 -22.43
C THR A 329 0.13 -12.91 -21.03
N ASN A 330 -0.41 -12.10 -20.11
CA ASN A 330 -0.72 -12.53 -18.76
C ASN A 330 -2.15 -12.11 -18.42
N ALA A 331 -2.86 -12.99 -17.71
CA ALA A 331 -4.17 -12.71 -17.17
C ALA A 331 -4.22 -13.17 -15.71
N SER A 332 -4.89 -12.42 -14.86
CA SER A 332 -5.14 -12.85 -13.48
C SER A 332 -6.51 -12.41 -13.00
N ILE A 333 -7.13 -13.25 -12.18
CA ILE A 333 -8.41 -12.97 -11.52
C ILE A 333 -8.24 -13.27 -10.04
N TYR A 334 -8.64 -12.31 -9.20
CA TYR A 334 -8.58 -12.41 -7.75
C TYR A 334 -9.96 -12.13 -7.16
N MET A 335 -10.39 -12.99 -6.22
CA MET A 335 -11.60 -12.79 -5.41
C MET A 335 -11.17 -12.40 -4.01
N LYS A 336 -11.47 -11.17 -3.60
CA LYS A 336 -10.98 -10.54 -2.37
C LYS A 336 -11.99 -10.63 -1.24
N VAL A 337 -11.50 -10.89 -0.04
CA VAL A 337 -12.19 -10.60 1.24
C VAL A 337 -11.50 -9.40 1.86
N ILE A 338 -12.27 -8.42 2.29
CA ILE A 338 -11.80 -7.15 2.83
C ILE A 338 -12.19 -7.09 4.30
N ALA A 339 -11.20 -7.17 5.19
CA ALA A 339 -11.41 -7.05 6.63
C ALA A 339 -11.59 -5.59 7.06
N LEU A 340 -10.90 -4.67 6.38
CA LEU A 340 -11.05 -3.24 6.54
C LEU A 340 -10.96 -2.55 5.18
N GLY A 341 -11.98 -1.80 4.85
CA GLY A 341 -12.05 -0.91 3.70
C GLY A 341 -12.59 0.46 4.08
N ALA A 342 -12.26 1.46 3.29
CA ALA A 342 -12.73 2.82 3.43
C ALA A 342 -13.15 3.36 2.06
N VAL A 343 -14.25 4.08 2.00
CA VAL A 343 -14.78 4.68 0.78
C VAL A 343 -15.34 6.07 1.08
N GLU A 344 -15.11 7.03 0.18
CA GLU A 344 -15.65 8.38 0.30
C GLU A 344 -17.15 8.37 0.62
N SER A 345 -17.58 9.25 1.52
CA SER A 345 -18.98 9.49 1.85
C SER A 345 -19.46 10.83 1.31
N ASP A 346 -20.71 10.88 0.83
CA ASP A 346 -21.36 12.12 0.39
C ASP A 346 -22.11 12.82 1.53
N HIS A 347 -22.36 12.11 2.63
CA HIS A 347 -23.21 12.58 3.73
C HIS A 347 -22.53 12.58 5.10
N TYR A 348 -21.32 11.99 5.21
CA TYR A 348 -20.55 12.00 6.43
C TYR A 348 -19.38 12.98 6.30
N HIS A 349 -19.50 14.11 6.99
CA HIS A 349 -18.48 15.15 7.02
C HIS A 349 -18.19 15.50 8.48
N ASN A 350 -17.18 14.88 9.04
CA ASN A 350 -16.62 15.32 10.30
C ASN A 350 -15.33 16.13 10.03
N ILE A 351 -14.83 16.87 11.00
CA ILE A 351 -13.70 17.82 10.85
C ILE A 351 -12.52 17.24 10.05
N ASP A 352 -12.19 15.98 10.29
CA ASP A 352 -11.05 15.32 9.68
C ASP A 352 -11.45 14.13 8.78
N ARG A 353 -12.68 13.63 8.88
CA ARG A 353 -13.14 12.44 8.19
C ARG A 353 -14.36 12.69 7.30
N ASN A 354 -14.25 12.29 6.04
CA ASN A 354 -15.31 12.35 5.03
C ASN A 354 -15.44 11.03 4.27
N TYR A 355 -15.29 9.90 4.95
CA TYR A 355 -15.37 8.57 4.38
C TYR A 355 -16.04 7.60 5.36
N ASN A 356 -16.64 6.55 4.81
CA ASN A 356 -17.19 5.43 5.54
C ASN A 356 -16.17 4.30 5.60
N MET A 357 -16.09 3.59 6.74
CA MET A 357 -15.28 2.38 6.92
C MET A 357 -16.18 1.14 7.00
N GLY A 358 -15.61 -0.02 6.67
CA GLY A 358 -16.31 -1.27 6.86
C GLY A 358 -15.60 -2.49 6.29
N GLN A 359 -16.26 -3.63 6.39
CA GLN A 359 -15.81 -4.86 5.77
C GLN A 359 -16.43 -5.01 4.38
N GLY A 360 -15.86 -5.89 3.57
CA GLY A 360 -16.41 -6.08 2.24
C GLY A 360 -15.84 -7.27 1.47
N VAL A 361 -16.22 -7.28 0.21
CA VAL A 361 -15.69 -8.22 -0.78
C VAL A 361 -15.27 -7.44 -2.02
N GLY A 362 -14.42 -8.02 -2.82
CA GLY A 362 -13.99 -7.40 -4.07
C GLY A 362 -13.50 -8.41 -5.08
N SER A 363 -13.24 -7.91 -6.27
CA SER A 363 -12.56 -8.67 -7.33
C SER A 363 -11.52 -7.79 -8.01
N GLN A 364 -10.53 -8.43 -8.61
CA GLN A 364 -9.54 -7.77 -9.44
C GLN A 364 -9.26 -8.65 -10.65
N ILE A 365 -9.24 -8.03 -11.82
CA ILE A 365 -8.85 -8.67 -13.09
C ILE A 365 -7.70 -7.86 -13.65
N ASN A 366 -6.57 -8.51 -13.94
CA ASN A 366 -5.46 -7.89 -14.62
C ASN A 366 -5.23 -8.62 -15.96
N LEU A 367 -5.06 -7.86 -16.99
CA LEU A 367 -4.72 -8.33 -18.33
C LEU A 367 -3.50 -7.56 -18.82
N SER A 368 -2.49 -8.25 -19.33
CA SER A 368 -1.35 -7.61 -19.97
C SER A 368 -0.95 -8.34 -21.24
N ALA A 369 -0.51 -7.58 -22.23
CA ALA A 369 0.08 -8.11 -23.44
C ALA A 369 1.32 -7.28 -23.79
N ASN A 370 2.40 -7.98 -24.16
CA ASN A 370 3.65 -7.38 -24.60
C ASN A 370 3.99 -7.90 -26.00
N TYR A 371 4.21 -6.99 -26.94
CA TYR A 371 4.57 -7.32 -28.31
C TYR A 371 6.05 -7.01 -28.56
N ARG A 372 6.88 -8.03 -28.72
CA ARG A 372 8.31 -7.96 -29.08
C ARG A 372 9.12 -6.98 -28.22
N ASN A 373 8.72 -6.73 -26.98
CA ASN A 373 9.29 -5.69 -26.12
C ASN A 373 9.28 -4.28 -26.75
N ARG A 374 8.41 -4.02 -27.74
CA ARG A 374 8.24 -2.72 -28.39
C ARG A 374 6.99 -1.99 -27.93
N ALA A 375 5.95 -2.72 -27.60
CA ALA A 375 4.72 -2.14 -27.08
C ALA A 375 4.12 -3.06 -26.02
N SER A 376 3.48 -2.50 -25.01
CA SER A 376 2.67 -3.27 -24.07
C SER A 376 1.36 -2.55 -23.78
N ILE A 377 0.34 -3.35 -23.51
CA ILE A 377 -0.94 -2.89 -22.97
C ILE A 377 -1.17 -3.60 -21.64
N ASP A 378 -1.51 -2.83 -20.62
CA ASP A 378 -1.86 -3.31 -19.31
C ASP A 378 -3.27 -2.79 -18.96
N ILE A 379 -4.19 -3.66 -18.56
CA ILE A 379 -5.55 -3.32 -18.14
C ILE A 379 -5.79 -3.94 -16.78
N ALA A 380 -6.25 -3.15 -15.82
CA ALA A 380 -6.64 -3.62 -14.51
C ALA A 380 -8.06 -3.13 -14.19
N LEU A 381 -8.93 -4.05 -13.79
CA LEU A 381 -10.27 -3.78 -13.30
C LEU A 381 -10.34 -4.19 -11.84
N TYR A 382 -10.73 -3.26 -10.99
CA TYR A 382 -10.94 -3.47 -9.56
C TYR A 382 -12.41 -3.23 -9.26
N GLN A 383 -13.02 -4.11 -8.48
CA GLN A 383 -14.35 -3.92 -7.92
C GLN A 383 -14.31 -4.13 -6.42
N TYR A 384 -15.00 -3.26 -5.68
CA TYR A 384 -15.09 -3.30 -4.23
C TYR A 384 -16.54 -3.07 -3.82
N VAL A 385 -17.04 -3.93 -2.92
CA VAL A 385 -18.32 -3.73 -2.26
C VAL A 385 -18.04 -3.64 -0.77
N ILE A 386 -18.16 -2.44 -0.21
CA ILE A 386 -17.85 -2.14 1.19
C ILE A 386 -19.15 -1.86 1.93
N TYR A 387 -19.34 -2.54 3.08
CA TYR A 387 -20.50 -2.42 3.95
C TYR A 387 -20.12 -1.68 5.22
N THR A 388 -20.86 -0.63 5.55
CA THR A 388 -20.77 0.14 6.79
C THR A 388 -21.96 -0.22 7.66
N PHE A 389 -21.71 -0.95 8.75
CA PHE A 389 -22.78 -1.49 9.61
C PHE A 389 -23.06 -0.62 10.82
N LYS A 390 -22.03 0.00 11.39
CA LYS A 390 -22.12 0.83 12.59
C LYS A 390 -21.97 2.29 12.20
N GLY A 391 -23.07 3.01 12.10
CA GLY A 391 -23.03 4.38 11.60
C GLY A 391 -24.19 5.25 12.10
N PHE A 392 -24.18 6.50 11.68
CA PHE A 392 -25.19 7.49 12.04
C PHE A 392 -26.51 7.25 11.29
N ASP A 393 -27.59 7.52 12.04
CA ASP A 393 -28.97 7.61 11.58
C ASP A 393 -29.31 9.07 11.34
N GLY A 394 -29.00 9.81 10.51
CA GLY A 394 -29.38 11.18 10.13
C GLY A 394 -29.65 12.20 11.25
N GLU A 395 -30.13 11.75 12.41
CA GLU A 395 -30.48 12.61 13.54
C GLU A 395 -29.29 13.08 14.38
N LYS A 396 -28.10 12.47 14.19
CA LYS A 396 -26.91 12.70 15.01
C LYS A 396 -25.83 13.57 14.34
N GLN A 397 -26.07 14.13 13.17
CA GLN A 397 -25.07 14.95 12.47
C GLN A 397 -24.79 16.31 13.12
N ASP A 398 -25.71 16.80 13.94
CA ASP A 398 -25.60 18.11 14.62
C ASP A 398 -25.05 18.00 16.07
N LEU A 399 -24.40 16.89 16.41
CA LEU A 399 -23.82 16.73 17.74
C LEU A 399 -22.63 17.67 17.94
N PRO A 400 -22.50 18.25 19.17
CA PRO A 400 -21.40 19.16 19.46
C PRO A 400 -20.03 18.47 19.24
N LEU A 401 -19.04 19.27 18.86
CA LEU A 401 -17.64 18.86 18.70
C LEU A 401 -17.06 18.02 19.86
N HIS A 402 -17.65 18.10 21.05
CA HIS A 402 -17.28 17.34 22.24
C HIS A 402 -17.63 15.84 22.16
N ASP A 403 -18.58 15.45 21.30
CA ASP A 403 -18.99 14.05 21.11
C ASP A 403 -18.28 13.43 19.89
N LEU A 404 -17.12 13.94 19.51
CA LEU A 404 -16.30 13.54 18.36
C LEU A 404 -15.80 12.08 18.42
N TYR A 405 -15.76 11.48 19.59
CA TYR A 405 -15.43 10.07 19.81
C TYR A 405 -16.65 9.14 19.64
N LEU A 406 -17.49 9.50 18.70
CA LEU A 406 -18.61 8.63 18.36
C LEU A 406 -18.06 7.40 17.66
N ASP A 407 -18.10 6.30 18.37
CA ASP A 407 -17.75 4.96 17.90
C ASP A 407 -18.58 4.58 16.65
N SER A 408 -18.16 5.09 15.49
CA SER A 408 -18.91 5.01 14.23
C SER A 408 -17.99 4.73 13.05
N GLN A 409 -18.44 3.83 12.17
CA GLN A 409 -17.82 3.58 10.88
C GLN A 409 -18.18 4.64 9.82
N GLY A 410 -19.08 5.58 10.10
CA GLY A 410 -19.60 6.59 9.19
C GLY A 410 -21.11 6.51 9.01
N ASN A 411 -21.64 6.73 7.81
CA ASN A 411 -23.08 6.51 7.50
C ASN A 411 -23.31 5.03 7.18
N ILE A 412 -24.38 4.44 7.73
CA ILE A 412 -24.79 3.08 7.37
C ILE A 412 -25.07 3.02 5.87
N SER A 413 -24.28 2.22 5.16
CA SER A 413 -24.31 2.20 3.69
C SER A 413 -23.70 0.92 3.11
N MET A 414 -23.97 0.72 1.82
CA MET A 414 -23.26 -0.21 0.96
C MET A 414 -22.72 0.58 -0.24
N ALA A 415 -21.42 0.57 -0.43
CA ALA A 415 -20.77 1.24 -1.54
C ALA A 415 -20.21 0.21 -2.53
N ASN A 416 -20.61 0.28 -3.81
CA ASN A 416 -20.01 -0.45 -4.90
C ASN A 416 -19.12 0.52 -5.69
N THR A 417 -17.82 0.23 -5.72
CA THR A 417 -16.81 1.03 -6.41
C THR A 417 -16.11 0.20 -7.46
N VAL A 418 -15.98 0.75 -8.67
CA VAL A 418 -15.25 0.14 -9.79
C VAL A 418 -14.15 1.11 -10.21
N VAL A 419 -12.92 0.59 -10.32
CA VAL A 419 -11.77 1.31 -10.86
C VAL A 419 -11.27 0.55 -12.07
N ILE A 420 -11.19 1.20 -13.22
CA ILE A 420 -10.59 0.64 -14.43
C ILE A 420 -9.35 1.46 -14.73
N LYS A 421 -8.22 0.80 -14.85
CA LYS A 421 -6.94 1.40 -15.26
C LYS A 421 -6.48 0.74 -16.54
N SER A 422 -6.13 1.53 -17.55
CA SER A 422 -5.54 1.04 -18.78
C SER A 422 -4.29 1.85 -19.13
N GLU A 423 -3.24 1.17 -19.51
CA GLU A 423 -1.96 1.76 -19.86
C GLU A 423 -1.43 1.14 -21.16
N LEU A 424 -1.10 1.98 -22.13
CA LEU A 424 -0.39 1.61 -23.35
C LEU A 424 1.02 2.19 -23.27
N LYS A 425 2.05 1.35 -23.40
CA LYS A 425 3.45 1.75 -23.48
C LYS A 425 4.02 1.49 -24.86
N TYR A 426 4.81 2.43 -25.35
CA TYR A 426 5.64 2.27 -26.55
C TYR A 426 7.11 2.49 -26.17
N PHE A 427 7.93 1.44 -26.32
CA PHE A 427 9.34 1.48 -25.94
C PHE A 427 10.19 2.12 -27.03
N LEU A 428 10.75 3.29 -26.74
CA LEU A 428 11.70 4.01 -27.60
C LEU A 428 13.07 3.32 -27.60
N THR A 429 13.47 2.83 -26.43
CA THR A 429 14.69 2.04 -26.20
C THR A 429 14.38 0.92 -25.20
N LYS A 430 15.39 0.08 -24.88
CA LYS A 430 15.25 -0.94 -23.80
C LYS A 430 14.94 -0.31 -22.43
N HIS A 431 15.25 0.99 -22.24
CA HIS A 431 15.16 1.67 -20.97
C HIS A 431 14.20 2.86 -20.95
N MET A 432 13.65 3.28 -22.11
CA MET A 432 12.77 4.44 -22.20
C MET A 432 11.49 4.09 -22.93
N PHE A 433 10.36 4.59 -22.42
CA PHE A 433 9.05 4.41 -23.03
C PHE A 433 8.19 5.67 -22.95
N LEU A 434 7.26 5.78 -23.90
CA LEU A 434 6.11 6.67 -23.83
C LEU A 434 4.93 5.88 -23.27
N ALA A 435 4.09 6.54 -22.45
CA ALA A 435 2.88 5.94 -21.91
C ALA A 435 1.66 6.80 -22.21
N ALA A 436 0.54 6.15 -22.54
CA ALA A 436 -0.78 6.75 -22.59
C ALA A 436 -1.68 5.95 -21.64
N GLU A 437 -2.43 6.64 -20.76
CA GLU A 437 -3.30 5.99 -19.79
C GLU A 437 -4.71 6.54 -19.89
N ALA A 438 -5.69 5.68 -19.65
CA ALA A 438 -7.08 6.05 -19.44
C ALA A 438 -7.59 5.31 -18.21
N ASN A 439 -8.02 6.08 -17.21
CA ASN A 439 -8.52 5.56 -15.95
C ASN A 439 -9.97 6.01 -15.75
N TYR A 440 -10.80 5.11 -15.26
CA TYR A 440 -12.20 5.38 -14.95
C TYR A 440 -12.49 4.96 -13.53
N PHE A 441 -13.13 5.84 -12.79
CA PHE A 441 -13.55 5.61 -11.43
C PHE A 441 -15.06 5.81 -11.32
N PHE A 442 -15.76 4.79 -10.83
CA PHE A 442 -17.19 4.78 -10.61
C PHE A 442 -17.49 4.38 -9.18
N ARG A 443 -18.37 5.13 -8.51
CA ARG A 443 -18.92 4.77 -7.20
C ARG A 443 -20.42 4.91 -7.21
N HIS A 444 -21.10 3.92 -6.63
CA HIS A 444 -22.53 3.92 -6.34
C HIS A 444 -22.72 3.52 -4.88
N THR A 445 -23.26 4.42 -4.07
CA THR A 445 -23.46 4.22 -2.63
C THR A 445 -24.95 4.28 -2.30
N TRP A 446 -25.44 3.21 -1.69
CA TRP A 446 -26.79 3.11 -1.11
C TRP A 446 -26.68 3.38 0.38
N TYR A 447 -27.26 4.49 0.82
CA TYR A 447 -27.33 4.87 2.22
C TYR A 447 -28.66 4.40 2.82
N LYS A 448 -28.65 3.98 4.08
CA LYS A 448 -29.87 3.57 4.77
C LYS A 448 -30.79 4.76 5.07
N TYR A 449 -30.21 5.92 5.41
CA TYR A 449 -30.96 7.09 5.89
C TYR A 449 -30.79 8.33 5.02
N PHE A 450 -30.04 8.23 3.93
CA PHE A 450 -29.73 9.36 3.03
C PHE A 450 -30.01 8.98 1.57
N PRO A 451 -30.13 9.97 0.67
CA PRO A 451 -30.25 9.70 -0.74
C PRO A 451 -29.09 8.89 -1.30
N ILE A 452 -29.38 8.11 -2.34
CA ILE A 452 -28.38 7.38 -3.11
C ILE A 452 -27.43 8.37 -3.78
N ALA A 453 -26.12 8.10 -3.70
CA ALA A 453 -25.10 8.90 -4.36
C ALA A 453 -24.36 8.11 -5.45
N LYS A 454 -24.03 8.81 -6.55
CA LYS A 454 -23.23 8.26 -7.66
C LYS A 454 -22.14 9.24 -8.04
N LYS A 455 -20.97 8.72 -8.33
CA LYS A 455 -19.82 9.51 -8.76
C LYS A 455 -19.10 8.84 -9.92
N ASN A 456 -18.75 9.63 -10.94
CA ASN A 456 -17.99 9.19 -12.09
C ASN A 456 -16.82 10.15 -12.30
N ILE A 457 -15.62 9.60 -12.46
CA ILE A 457 -14.41 10.37 -12.76
C ILE A 457 -13.67 9.64 -13.87
N PHE A 458 -13.23 10.38 -14.86
CA PHE A 458 -12.42 9.88 -15.97
C PHE A 458 -11.10 10.64 -16.01
N GLU A 459 -9.98 9.93 -16.13
CA GLU A 459 -8.66 10.52 -16.23
C GLU A 459 -7.97 10.00 -17.48
N ILE A 460 -7.42 10.92 -18.27
CA ILE A 460 -6.52 10.62 -19.38
C ILE A 460 -5.15 11.19 -19.02
N SER A 461 -4.09 10.40 -19.20
CA SER A 461 -2.74 10.88 -18.99
C SER A 461 -1.77 10.44 -20.08
N PHE A 462 -0.75 11.28 -20.28
CA PHE A 462 0.40 11.00 -21.14
C PHE A 462 1.66 11.16 -20.32
N GLY A 463 2.57 10.22 -20.50
CA GLY A 463 3.81 10.19 -19.72
C GLY A 463 5.01 9.72 -20.51
N ILE A 464 6.16 10.00 -19.95
CA ILE A 464 7.44 9.46 -20.36
C ILE A 464 8.07 8.75 -19.15
N GLY A 465 8.67 7.60 -19.39
CA GLY A 465 9.21 6.80 -18.30
C GLY A 465 10.47 6.03 -18.66
N GLY A 466 11.01 5.38 -17.63
CA GLY A 466 12.16 4.50 -17.71
C GLY A 466 11.93 3.16 -17.05
N THR A 467 12.60 2.12 -17.59
CA THR A 467 12.67 0.77 -17.02
C THR A 467 14.06 0.52 -16.47
N PHE A 468 14.13 -0.01 -15.24
CA PHE A 468 15.34 -0.24 -14.48
C PHE A 468 15.40 -1.68 -13.96
#